data_29c934c8756b1ab8682f0f4d749638c8
#
_entry.id   29c934c8756b1ab8682f0f4d749638c8
#
_cell.length_a   1.000
_cell.length_b   1.000
_cell.length_c   1.000
_cell.angle_alpha   90.00
_cell.angle_beta   90.00
_cell.angle_gamma   90.00
#
_symmetry.space_group_name_H-M   'P 1'
#
loop_
_entity.id
_entity.type
_entity.pdbx_description
1 polymer ?
#
loop_
_entity_poly.entity_id
_entity_poly.type
_entity_poly.pdbx_seq_one_letter_code
_entity_poly.pdbx_strand_id
1 'polypeptide(L)'
;HRFMATAHRDDAGMPWIFAKGAPEKMLDICDREWGPQGERPVDVDTWRRMATDMAARGLRLLALASKTATAEQRTLNFADVESGLTLLALVGIIDPPREEAIVAVDECHRAGIRVKMITGDHAETARAIGAQLAIGVGKPAVTGAEVALMDDAALRQVAMDVDVFARASPEHKLRLVQALQDDGQVVAMTGDGVNDAPALKRADVGVAMGMKGTEAAKE
;
A
#
# COMPACT_ATOMS: atom_id res chain seq x y z
N HIS A 1 -13.13 6.86 -6.78
CA HIS A 1 -13.77 7.41 -5.59
C HIS A 1 -13.07 7.05 -4.27
N ARG A 2 -12.15 6.09 -4.26
CA ARG A 2 -11.35 5.62 -3.09
C ARG A 2 -12.18 5.09 -1.91
N PHE A 3 -13.44 4.76 -2.12
CA PHE A 3 -14.29 4.07 -1.17
C PHE A 3 -15.27 3.13 -1.88
N MET A 4 -15.87 2.24 -1.12
CA MET A 4 -16.89 1.29 -1.53
C MET A 4 -18.03 1.37 -0.50
N ALA A 5 -19.27 1.26 -0.96
CA ALA A 5 -20.44 1.20 -0.10
C ALA A 5 -21.37 0.07 -0.53
N THR A 6 -22.11 -0.47 0.44
CA THR A 6 -23.10 -1.53 0.25
C THR A 6 -24.34 -1.23 1.06
N ALA A 7 -25.50 -1.59 0.52
CA ALA A 7 -26.78 -1.49 1.24
C ALA A 7 -27.20 -2.88 1.75
N HIS A 8 -27.66 -2.92 2.99
CA HIS A 8 -28.09 -4.13 3.68
C HIS A 8 -29.43 -3.86 4.42
N ARG A 9 -30.09 -4.93 4.83
CA ARG A 9 -31.18 -4.88 5.79
C ARG A 9 -30.82 -5.76 6.99
N ASP A 10 -31.12 -5.28 8.19
CA ASP A 10 -30.99 -6.09 9.39
C ASP A 10 -32.16 -7.06 9.54
N ASP A 11 -32.15 -7.86 10.58
CA ASP A 11 -33.18 -8.88 10.85
C ASP A 11 -34.57 -8.26 11.13
N ALA A 12 -34.63 -7.00 11.51
CA ALA A 12 -35.84 -6.21 11.67
C ALA A 12 -36.32 -5.56 10.37
N GLY A 13 -35.58 -5.75 9.26
CA GLY A 13 -35.88 -5.16 7.95
C GLY A 13 -35.45 -3.70 7.80
N MET A 14 -34.73 -3.13 8.79
CA MET A 14 -34.22 -1.78 8.73
C MET A 14 -33.06 -1.68 7.72
N PRO A 15 -33.09 -0.72 6.80
CA PRO A 15 -32.07 -0.56 5.80
C PRO A 15 -30.86 0.20 6.36
N TRP A 16 -29.67 -0.33 6.05
CA TRP A 16 -28.37 0.24 6.40
C TRP A 16 -27.49 0.38 5.19
N ILE A 17 -26.72 1.44 5.16
CA ILE A 17 -25.61 1.62 4.23
C ILE A 17 -24.32 1.49 5.05
N PHE A 18 -23.42 0.61 4.61
CA PHE A 18 -22.07 0.50 5.13
C PHE A 18 -21.07 0.96 4.08
N ALA A 19 -20.12 1.77 4.50
CA ALA A 19 -19.06 2.25 3.63
C ALA A 19 -17.68 1.95 4.23
N LYS A 20 -16.71 1.67 3.37
CA LYS A 20 -15.30 1.54 3.73
C LYS A 20 -14.42 2.18 2.67
N GLY A 21 -13.33 2.81 3.10
CA GLY A 21 -12.44 3.46 2.16
C GLY A 21 -11.21 4.07 2.81
N ALA A 22 -10.49 4.85 2.02
CA ALA A 22 -9.35 5.61 2.50
C ALA A 22 -9.78 6.58 3.60
N PRO A 23 -9.05 6.67 4.73
CA PRO A 23 -9.44 7.48 5.88
C PRO A 23 -9.77 8.93 5.51
N GLU A 24 -8.95 9.56 4.70
CA GLU A 24 -9.14 10.94 4.26
C GLU A 24 -10.48 11.12 3.53
N LYS A 25 -10.84 10.17 2.64
CA LYS A 25 -12.09 10.26 1.90
C LYS A 25 -13.30 9.97 2.78
N MET A 26 -13.18 9.04 3.71
CA MET A 26 -14.26 8.71 4.64
C MET A 26 -14.54 9.87 5.60
N LEU A 27 -13.49 10.57 6.07
CA LEU A 27 -13.64 11.77 6.90
C LEU A 27 -14.32 12.93 6.17
N ASP A 28 -14.16 13.03 4.83
CA ASP A 28 -14.83 14.06 4.04
C ASP A 28 -16.36 13.85 3.92
N ILE A 29 -16.84 12.60 4.06
CA ILE A 29 -18.24 12.22 3.86
C ILE A 29 -18.97 11.86 5.16
N CYS A 30 -18.25 11.85 6.30
CA CYS A 30 -18.81 11.60 7.62
C CYS A 30 -19.06 12.91 8.37
N ASP A 31 -20.27 13.13 8.84
CA ASP A 31 -20.64 14.29 9.65
C ASP A 31 -20.60 13.94 11.16
N ARG A 32 -20.66 12.66 11.47
CA ARG A 32 -20.76 12.12 12.82
C ARG A 32 -19.74 10.99 13.04
N GLU A 33 -19.51 10.67 14.30
CA GLU A 33 -18.74 9.51 14.72
C GLU A 33 -19.49 8.75 15.83
N TRP A 34 -19.21 7.46 15.96
CA TRP A 34 -19.74 6.65 17.03
C TRP A 34 -18.83 6.74 18.25
N GLY A 35 -19.33 7.35 19.33
CA GLY A 35 -18.63 7.46 20.61
C GLY A 35 -19.22 6.54 21.68
N PRO A 36 -18.62 6.51 22.89
CA PRO A 36 -19.09 5.65 24.01
C PRO A 36 -20.55 5.91 24.45
N GLN A 37 -21.08 7.11 24.17
CA GLN A 37 -22.42 7.51 24.54
C GLN A 37 -23.36 7.62 23.33
N GLY A 38 -22.99 7.05 22.19
CA GLY A 38 -23.72 7.13 20.93
C GLY A 38 -23.10 8.09 19.91
N GLU A 39 -23.88 8.49 18.92
CA GLU A 39 -23.43 9.37 17.85
C GLU A 39 -23.17 10.80 18.35
N ARG A 40 -22.06 11.38 17.88
CA ARG A 40 -21.69 12.77 18.12
C ARG A 40 -21.07 13.37 16.84
N PRO A 41 -20.90 14.70 16.72
CA PRO A 41 -20.17 15.31 15.62
C PRO A 41 -18.76 14.70 15.50
N VAL A 42 -18.31 14.48 14.27
CA VAL A 42 -17.00 13.88 14.00
C VAL A 42 -15.86 14.83 14.43
N ASP A 43 -14.91 14.32 15.21
CA ASP A 43 -13.65 15.02 15.52
C ASP A 43 -12.59 14.64 14.48
N VAL A 44 -12.65 15.34 13.34
CA VAL A 44 -11.78 15.08 12.17
C VAL A 44 -10.30 15.13 12.53
N ASP A 45 -9.88 16.07 13.40
CA ASP A 45 -8.47 16.25 13.76
C ASP A 45 -7.94 15.09 14.61
N THR A 46 -8.75 14.58 15.52
CA THR A 46 -8.40 13.40 16.30
C THR A 46 -8.27 12.16 15.40
N TRP A 47 -9.22 11.95 14.49
CA TRP A 47 -9.14 10.80 13.56
C TRP A 47 -7.97 10.91 12.59
N ARG A 48 -7.62 12.11 12.11
CA ARG A 48 -6.43 12.32 11.27
C ARG A 48 -5.14 12.01 12.01
N ARG A 49 -5.02 12.44 13.28
CA ARG A 49 -3.85 12.08 14.11
C ARG A 49 -3.76 10.57 14.30
N MET A 50 -4.85 9.91 14.68
CA MET A 50 -4.88 8.45 14.82
C MET A 50 -4.48 7.73 13.53
N ALA A 51 -5.00 8.18 12.38
CA ALA A 51 -4.63 7.62 11.08
C ALA A 51 -3.13 7.81 10.79
N THR A 52 -2.57 8.97 11.09
CA THR A 52 -1.14 9.25 10.92
C THR A 52 -0.29 8.34 11.81
N ASP A 53 -0.64 8.19 13.09
CA ASP A 53 0.08 7.34 14.03
C ASP A 53 0.04 5.86 13.63
N MET A 54 -1.12 5.39 13.17
CA MET A 54 -1.26 4.02 12.66
C MET A 54 -0.48 3.80 11.37
N ALA A 55 -0.50 4.77 10.44
CA ALA A 55 0.26 4.71 9.18
C ALA A 55 1.78 4.70 9.44
N ALA A 56 2.26 5.49 10.41
CA ALA A 56 3.66 5.51 10.80
C ALA A 56 4.16 4.15 11.34
N ARG A 57 3.23 3.31 11.81
CA ARG A 57 3.50 1.92 12.22
C ARG A 57 3.46 0.92 11.06
N GLY A 58 3.34 1.39 9.82
CA GLY A 58 3.30 0.55 8.63
C GLY A 58 1.94 -0.09 8.32
N LEU A 59 0.87 0.35 9.00
CA LEU A 59 -0.47 -0.19 8.79
C LEU A 59 -1.10 0.40 7.52
N ARG A 60 -1.67 -0.45 6.69
CA ARG A 60 -2.59 -0.05 5.63
C ARG A 60 -3.96 0.25 6.23
N LEU A 61 -4.44 1.48 6.10
CA LEU A 61 -5.63 1.93 6.79
C LEU A 61 -6.89 1.86 5.92
N LEU A 62 -7.99 1.47 6.56
CA LEU A 62 -9.35 1.63 6.07
C LEU A 62 -10.19 2.28 7.18
N ALA A 63 -11.01 3.26 6.80
CA ALA A 63 -12.06 3.77 7.67
C ALA A 63 -13.37 3.09 7.34
N LEU A 64 -14.17 2.83 8.35
CA LEU A 64 -15.50 2.23 8.27
C LEU A 64 -16.54 3.24 8.72
N ALA A 65 -17.65 3.32 8.00
CA ALA A 65 -18.78 4.19 8.34
C ALA A 65 -20.10 3.51 8.04
N SER A 66 -21.15 3.99 8.67
CA SER A 66 -22.52 3.56 8.39
C SER A 66 -23.49 4.74 8.30
N LYS A 67 -24.65 4.48 7.71
CA LYS A 67 -25.79 5.39 7.64
C LYS A 67 -27.06 4.57 7.58
N THR A 68 -28.09 4.99 8.31
CA THR A 68 -29.45 4.45 8.13
C THR A 68 -30.00 4.94 6.78
N ALA A 69 -30.56 4.04 6.00
CA ALA A 69 -31.24 4.39 4.76
C ALA A 69 -32.76 4.52 4.98
N THR A 70 -33.48 5.04 4.01
CA THR A 70 -34.95 5.09 4.08
C THR A 70 -35.54 3.72 3.81
N ALA A 71 -36.68 3.39 4.42
CA ALA A 71 -37.31 2.08 4.28
C ALA A 71 -37.64 1.70 2.81
N GLU A 72 -37.82 2.70 1.97
CA GLU A 72 -38.15 2.56 0.55
C GLU A 72 -36.94 2.39 -0.36
N GLN A 73 -35.72 2.64 0.15
CA GLN A 73 -34.49 2.58 -0.64
C GLN A 73 -34.14 1.15 -1.02
N ARG A 74 -34.23 0.85 -2.31
CA ARG A 74 -33.92 -0.48 -2.87
C ARG A 74 -32.61 -0.53 -3.64
N THR A 75 -32.12 0.63 -4.08
CA THR A 75 -30.87 0.79 -4.84
C THR A 75 -29.99 1.81 -4.16
N LEU A 76 -28.69 1.60 -4.20
CA LEU A 76 -27.69 2.53 -3.70
C LEU A 76 -27.15 3.35 -4.85
N ASN A 77 -27.29 4.68 -4.75
CA ASN A 77 -26.73 5.64 -5.68
C ASN A 77 -25.56 6.39 -5.03
N PHE A 78 -24.74 7.04 -5.82
CA PHE A 78 -23.59 7.78 -5.31
C PHE A 78 -24.01 8.92 -4.37
N ALA A 79 -25.10 9.62 -4.69
CA ALA A 79 -25.65 10.69 -3.86
C ALA A 79 -26.03 10.24 -2.43
N ASP A 80 -26.37 8.96 -2.25
CA ASP A 80 -26.73 8.42 -0.93
C ASP A 80 -25.55 8.36 0.04
N VAL A 81 -24.32 8.42 -0.49
CA VAL A 81 -23.06 8.23 0.25
C VAL A 81 -22.10 9.41 0.15
N GLU A 82 -22.52 10.53 -0.40
CA GLU A 82 -21.70 11.75 -0.51
C GLU A 82 -21.54 12.49 0.81
N SER A 83 -22.47 12.28 1.76
CA SER A 83 -22.45 12.93 3.08
C SER A 83 -23.38 12.21 4.07
N GLY A 84 -23.34 12.63 5.33
CA GLY A 84 -24.28 12.17 6.36
C GLY A 84 -23.98 10.77 6.88
N LEU A 85 -22.75 10.26 6.72
CA LEU A 85 -22.34 9.00 7.32
C LEU A 85 -21.80 9.22 8.73
N THR A 86 -21.94 8.18 9.54
CA THR A 86 -21.37 8.11 10.89
C THR A 86 -20.12 7.26 10.84
N LEU A 87 -18.96 7.84 11.15
CA LEU A 87 -17.69 7.12 11.23
C LEU A 87 -17.72 6.16 12.42
N LEU A 88 -17.37 4.90 12.18
CA LEU A 88 -17.40 3.83 13.17
C LEU A 88 -16.01 3.50 13.72
N ALA A 89 -15.03 3.35 12.82
CA ALA A 89 -13.70 2.89 13.18
C ALA A 89 -12.65 3.18 12.10
N LEU A 90 -11.39 3.23 12.53
CA LEU A 90 -10.23 2.98 11.67
C LEU A 90 -9.75 1.55 11.89
N VAL A 91 -9.50 0.84 10.79
CA VAL A 91 -8.94 -0.50 10.79
C VAL A 91 -7.55 -0.44 10.15
N GLY A 92 -6.55 -0.88 10.91
CA GLY A 92 -5.20 -1.05 10.40
C GLY A 92 -4.97 -2.50 10.00
N ILE A 93 -4.60 -2.70 8.74
CA ILE A 93 -4.23 -4.01 8.19
C ILE A 93 -2.71 -4.03 8.10
N ILE A 94 -2.10 -5.06 8.66
CA ILE A 94 -0.67 -5.32 8.53
C ILE A 94 -0.49 -6.70 7.90
N ASP A 95 0.43 -6.78 6.94
CA ASP A 95 0.97 -8.03 6.41
C ASP A 95 2.47 -8.03 6.75
N PRO A 96 2.86 -8.57 7.90
CA PRO A 96 4.25 -8.54 8.34
C PRO A 96 5.12 -9.38 7.40
N PRO A 97 6.41 -9.01 7.25
CA PRO A 97 7.35 -9.85 6.53
C PRO A 97 7.37 -11.26 7.14
N ARG A 98 7.47 -12.26 6.26
CA ARG A 98 7.63 -13.65 6.71
C ARG A 98 9.00 -13.84 7.35
N GLU A 99 9.09 -14.72 8.35
CA GLU A 99 10.35 -15.01 9.02
C GLU A 99 11.43 -15.47 8.04
N GLU A 100 11.05 -16.30 7.06
CA GLU A 100 11.98 -16.76 6.02
C GLU A 100 12.53 -15.61 5.16
N ALA A 101 11.74 -14.57 4.93
CA ALA A 101 12.20 -13.39 4.19
C ALA A 101 13.20 -12.57 5.01
N ILE A 102 12.96 -12.44 6.32
CA ILE A 102 13.89 -11.74 7.23
C ILE A 102 15.25 -12.47 7.25
N VAL A 103 15.22 -13.80 7.39
CA VAL A 103 16.44 -14.64 7.38
C VAL A 103 17.16 -14.52 6.03
N ALA A 104 16.45 -14.62 4.92
CA ALA A 104 17.05 -14.55 3.58
C ALA A 104 17.70 -13.18 3.31
N VAL A 105 17.08 -12.07 3.73
CA VAL A 105 17.70 -10.75 3.61
C VAL A 105 18.95 -10.61 4.46
N ASP A 106 18.94 -11.14 5.67
CA ASP A 106 20.14 -11.16 6.54
C ASP A 106 21.28 -11.99 5.92
N GLU A 107 20.97 -13.13 5.34
CA GLU A 107 21.95 -13.95 4.59
C GLU A 107 22.53 -13.21 3.39
N CYS A 108 21.69 -12.49 2.61
CA CYS A 108 22.14 -11.62 1.53
C CYS A 108 23.12 -10.57 2.03
N HIS A 109 22.81 -9.88 3.11
CA HIS A 109 23.67 -8.85 3.70
C HIS A 109 25.01 -9.43 4.17
N ARG A 110 25.02 -10.61 4.81
CA ARG A 110 26.26 -11.31 5.20
C ARG A 110 27.11 -11.71 3.99
N ALA A 111 26.48 -12.02 2.87
CA ALA A 111 27.17 -12.31 1.61
C ALA A 111 27.64 -11.05 0.85
N GLY A 112 27.43 -9.84 1.40
CA GLY A 112 27.76 -8.58 0.74
C GLY A 112 26.77 -8.18 -0.36
N ILE A 113 25.60 -8.82 -0.42
CA ILE A 113 24.54 -8.52 -1.40
C ILE A 113 23.65 -7.43 -0.83
N ARG A 114 23.51 -6.33 -1.55
CA ARG A 114 22.60 -5.26 -1.19
C ARG A 114 21.19 -5.56 -1.66
N VAL A 115 20.24 -5.58 -0.75
CA VAL A 115 18.83 -5.87 -1.05
C VAL A 115 18.06 -4.57 -1.20
N LYS A 116 17.25 -4.47 -2.26
CA LYS A 116 16.34 -3.36 -2.52
C LYS A 116 14.91 -3.85 -2.59
N MET A 117 13.98 -3.09 -2.02
CA MET A 117 12.57 -3.39 -2.05
C MET A 117 11.83 -2.47 -3.02
N ILE A 118 11.11 -3.07 -3.96
CA ILE A 118 10.28 -2.34 -4.94
C ILE A 118 8.84 -2.83 -4.78
N THR A 119 7.94 -1.94 -4.39
CA THR A 119 6.55 -2.30 -4.06
C THR A 119 5.52 -1.32 -4.66
N GLY A 120 4.29 -1.79 -4.83
CA GLY A 120 3.13 -0.96 -5.14
C GLY A 120 2.54 -0.24 -3.91
N ASP A 121 3.00 -0.52 -2.70
CA ASP A 121 2.51 0.07 -1.46
C ASP A 121 2.84 1.55 -1.32
N HIS A 122 2.18 2.19 -0.37
CA HIS A 122 2.46 3.58 0.00
C HIS A 122 3.86 3.72 0.63
N ALA A 123 4.52 4.87 0.45
CA ALA A 123 5.91 5.09 0.86
C ALA A 123 6.16 4.81 2.35
N GLU A 124 5.27 5.27 3.23
CA GLU A 124 5.41 5.06 4.68
C GLU A 124 5.27 3.57 5.05
N THR A 125 4.33 2.86 4.43
CA THR A 125 4.16 1.41 4.60
C THR A 125 5.39 0.66 4.11
N ALA A 126 5.87 1.00 2.91
CA ALA A 126 7.06 0.40 2.32
C ALA A 126 8.30 0.62 3.21
N ARG A 127 8.48 1.85 3.71
CA ARG A 127 9.57 2.17 4.62
C ARG A 127 9.51 1.38 5.93
N ALA A 128 8.32 1.24 6.52
CA ALA A 128 8.12 0.48 7.76
C ALA A 128 8.39 -1.03 7.57
N ILE A 129 7.94 -1.61 6.44
CA ILE A 129 8.22 -3.01 6.08
C ILE A 129 9.72 -3.19 5.78
N GLY A 130 10.33 -2.28 5.02
CA GLY A 130 11.75 -2.28 4.73
C GLY A 130 12.59 -2.28 6.02
N ALA A 131 12.23 -1.44 7.00
CA ALA A 131 12.93 -1.39 8.29
C ALA A 131 12.85 -2.73 9.06
N GLN A 132 11.71 -3.45 9.01
CA GLN A 132 11.57 -4.78 9.60
C GLN A 132 12.44 -5.83 8.92
N LEU A 133 12.72 -5.65 7.63
CA LEU A 133 13.61 -6.49 6.82
C LEU A 133 15.08 -6.02 6.84
N ALA A 134 15.40 -5.00 7.63
CA ALA A 134 16.71 -4.34 7.60
C ALA A 134 17.09 -3.76 6.21
N ILE A 135 16.10 -3.40 5.38
CA ILE A 135 16.26 -2.77 4.07
C ILE A 135 16.01 -1.27 4.20
N GLY A 136 16.95 -0.42 3.80
CA GLY A 136 16.81 1.03 3.77
C GLY A 136 16.60 1.69 5.14
N VAL A 137 17.13 1.09 6.21
CA VAL A 137 17.00 1.63 7.58
C VAL A 137 17.62 3.03 7.65
N GLY A 138 16.84 3.99 8.14
CA GLY A 138 17.27 5.39 8.26
C GLY A 138 17.30 6.18 6.93
N LYS A 139 16.93 5.55 5.82
CA LYS A 139 16.87 6.19 4.49
C LYS A 139 15.43 6.49 4.07
N PRO A 140 15.22 7.48 3.19
CA PRO A 140 13.91 7.74 2.61
C PRO A 140 13.49 6.61 1.66
N ALA A 141 12.18 6.48 1.46
CA ALA A 141 11.62 5.73 0.34
C ALA A 141 11.38 6.69 -0.82
N VAL A 142 11.69 6.28 -2.05
CA VAL A 142 11.42 7.03 -3.28
C VAL A 142 10.18 6.46 -3.96
N THR A 143 9.28 7.31 -4.43
CA THR A 143 8.05 6.91 -5.09
C THR A 143 8.22 6.73 -6.59
N GLY A 144 7.37 5.91 -7.23
CA GLY A 144 7.34 5.78 -8.69
C GLY A 144 7.10 7.11 -9.40
N ALA A 145 6.34 8.04 -8.82
CA ALA A 145 6.15 9.37 -9.39
C ALA A 145 7.46 10.18 -9.43
N GLU A 146 8.28 10.08 -8.38
CA GLU A 146 9.62 10.71 -8.37
C GLU A 146 10.55 10.03 -9.37
N VAL A 147 10.54 8.68 -9.45
CA VAL A 147 11.32 7.92 -10.46
C VAL A 147 10.94 8.33 -11.89
N ALA A 148 9.66 8.57 -12.17
CA ALA A 148 9.18 8.98 -13.48
C ALA A 148 9.71 10.36 -13.93
N LEU A 149 10.03 11.24 -12.99
CA LEU A 149 10.55 12.59 -13.26
C LEU A 149 12.08 12.63 -13.40
N MET A 150 12.78 11.55 -13.03
CA MET A 150 14.24 11.47 -13.11
C MET A 150 14.70 11.12 -14.52
N ASP A 151 15.74 11.78 -14.97
CA ASP A 151 16.55 11.31 -16.11
C ASP A 151 17.41 10.10 -15.70
N ASP A 152 18.05 9.46 -16.65
CA ASP A 152 18.81 8.24 -16.41
C ASP A 152 20.04 8.45 -15.50
N ALA A 153 20.65 9.64 -15.53
CA ALA A 153 21.78 9.95 -14.67
C ALA A 153 21.34 10.12 -13.20
N ALA A 154 20.27 10.87 -12.97
CA ALA A 154 19.68 11.03 -11.64
C ALA A 154 19.16 9.69 -11.09
N LEU A 155 18.52 8.88 -11.95
CA LEU A 155 18.01 7.58 -11.53
C LEU A 155 19.14 6.62 -11.14
N ARG A 156 20.27 6.58 -11.85
CA ARG A 156 21.44 5.79 -11.47
C ARG A 156 21.94 6.15 -10.08
N GLN A 157 22.10 7.45 -9.80
CA GLN A 157 22.53 7.90 -8.48
C GLN A 157 21.54 7.48 -7.38
N VAL A 158 20.25 7.73 -7.59
CA VAL A 158 19.20 7.35 -6.63
C VAL A 158 19.10 5.83 -6.46
N ALA A 159 19.24 5.06 -7.55
CA ALA A 159 19.25 3.60 -7.47
C ALA A 159 20.43 3.06 -6.66
N MET A 160 21.56 3.76 -6.62
CA MET A 160 22.69 3.40 -5.76
C MET A 160 22.46 3.79 -4.30
N ASP A 161 21.83 4.90 -3.99
CA ASP A 161 21.74 5.44 -2.63
C ASP A 161 20.51 4.90 -1.86
N VAL A 162 19.40 4.68 -2.55
CA VAL A 162 18.09 4.31 -1.96
C VAL A 162 17.84 2.80 -2.08
N ASP A 163 17.21 2.24 -1.05
CA ASP A 163 16.92 0.81 -0.98
C ASP A 163 15.42 0.48 -0.99
N VAL A 164 14.54 1.49 -0.86
CA VAL A 164 13.07 1.29 -0.84
C VAL A 164 12.41 2.16 -1.90
N PHE A 165 11.69 1.52 -2.83
CA PHE A 165 10.92 2.16 -3.89
C PHE A 165 9.45 1.80 -3.76
N ALA A 166 8.60 2.81 -3.60
CA ALA A 166 7.18 2.70 -3.32
C ALA A 166 6.32 3.15 -4.50
N ARG A 167 5.06 2.70 -4.60
CA ARG A 167 4.16 3.07 -5.70
C ARG A 167 4.77 2.83 -7.08
N ALA A 168 5.63 1.84 -7.19
CA ALA A 168 6.33 1.52 -8.42
C ALA A 168 5.41 0.79 -9.42
N SER A 169 5.45 1.21 -10.68
CA SER A 169 4.86 0.51 -11.82
C SER A 169 5.84 -0.53 -12.38
N PRO A 170 5.39 -1.44 -13.26
CA PRO A 170 6.28 -2.36 -13.97
C PRO A 170 7.42 -1.66 -14.72
N GLU A 171 7.14 -0.51 -15.33
CA GLU A 171 8.13 0.30 -16.02
C GLU A 171 9.20 0.84 -15.08
N HIS A 172 8.82 1.30 -13.88
CA HIS A 172 9.77 1.76 -12.88
C HIS A 172 10.70 0.62 -12.42
N LYS A 173 10.18 -0.61 -12.26
CA LYS A 173 11.00 -1.79 -11.93
C LYS A 173 12.04 -2.07 -13.00
N LEU A 174 11.64 -2.03 -14.28
CA LEU A 174 12.54 -2.22 -15.40
C LEU A 174 13.64 -1.14 -15.44
N ARG A 175 13.26 0.15 -15.31
CA ARG A 175 14.21 1.26 -15.28
C ARG A 175 15.23 1.17 -14.14
N LEU A 176 14.79 0.73 -12.95
CA LEU A 176 15.69 0.53 -11.81
C LEU A 176 16.71 -0.59 -12.06
N VAL A 177 16.29 -1.70 -12.65
CA VAL A 177 17.21 -2.79 -13.04
C VAL A 177 18.25 -2.26 -14.05
N GLN A 178 17.82 -1.55 -15.08
CA GLN A 178 18.71 -0.95 -16.08
C GLN A 178 19.68 0.04 -15.45
N ALA A 179 19.19 0.95 -14.59
CA ALA A 179 20.03 1.94 -13.93
C ALA A 179 21.15 1.31 -13.08
N LEU A 180 20.86 0.22 -12.39
CA LEU A 180 21.85 -0.52 -11.60
C LEU A 180 22.87 -1.24 -12.50
N GLN A 181 22.41 -1.86 -13.61
CA GLN A 181 23.29 -2.51 -14.58
C GLN A 181 24.21 -1.51 -15.29
N ASP A 182 23.69 -0.32 -15.64
CA ASP A 182 24.46 0.76 -16.28
C ASP A 182 25.55 1.32 -15.33
N ASP A 183 25.37 1.13 -14.01
CA ASP A 183 26.39 1.43 -12.97
C ASP A 183 27.33 0.25 -12.70
N GLY A 184 27.27 -0.79 -13.51
CA GLY A 184 28.15 -1.97 -13.42
C GLY A 184 27.76 -2.99 -12.34
N GLN A 185 26.54 -2.89 -11.77
CA GLN A 185 26.06 -3.84 -10.79
C GLN A 185 25.52 -5.10 -11.46
N VAL A 186 25.75 -6.26 -10.83
CA VAL A 186 25.07 -7.53 -11.16
C VAL A 186 23.75 -7.56 -10.41
N VAL A 187 22.65 -7.60 -11.13
CA VAL A 187 21.30 -7.45 -10.58
C VAL A 187 20.55 -8.77 -10.61
N ALA A 188 20.16 -9.27 -9.43
CA ALA A 188 19.16 -10.30 -9.28
C ALA A 188 17.79 -9.68 -9.00
N MET A 189 16.77 -10.09 -9.73
CA MET A 189 15.38 -9.65 -9.55
C MET A 189 14.50 -10.81 -9.13
N THR A 190 13.72 -10.65 -8.06
CA THR A 190 12.70 -11.61 -7.65
C THR A 190 11.31 -11.04 -7.88
N GLY A 191 10.35 -11.87 -8.29
CA GLY A 191 8.97 -11.44 -8.51
C GLY A 191 8.01 -12.61 -8.65
N ASP A 192 6.70 -12.34 -8.44
CA ASP A 192 5.64 -13.33 -8.49
C ASP A 192 4.50 -12.97 -9.45
N GLY A 193 4.46 -11.73 -9.93
CA GLY A 193 3.41 -11.19 -10.76
C GLY A 193 3.77 -11.01 -12.22
N VAL A 194 2.73 -10.92 -13.06
CA VAL A 194 2.84 -10.54 -14.48
C VAL A 194 3.58 -9.20 -14.65
N ASN A 195 3.39 -8.32 -13.69
CA ASN A 195 4.00 -6.99 -13.68
C ASN A 195 5.53 -7.00 -13.45
N ASP A 196 6.07 -8.14 -13.00
CA ASP A 196 7.51 -8.30 -12.74
C ASP A 196 8.26 -8.90 -13.93
N ALA A 197 7.56 -9.57 -14.84
CA ALA A 197 8.15 -10.30 -15.96
C ALA A 197 9.16 -9.50 -16.79
N PRO A 198 8.91 -8.23 -17.19
CA PRO A 198 9.91 -7.44 -17.94
C PRO A 198 11.19 -7.18 -17.14
N ALA A 199 11.08 -6.92 -15.83
CA ALA A 199 12.23 -6.67 -14.97
C ALA A 199 12.99 -7.97 -14.65
N LEU A 200 12.27 -9.09 -14.43
CA LEU A 200 12.86 -10.42 -14.27
C LEU A 200 13.70 -10.84 -15.49
N LYS A 201 13.14 -10.64 -16.69
CA LYS A 201 13.81 -11.00 -17.95
C LYS A 201 15.02 -10.08 -18.25
N ARG A 202 14.99 -8.85 -17.77
CA ARG A 202 16.07 -7.87 -17.98
C ARG A 202 17.24 -8.06 -17.02
N ALA A 203 16.98 -8.52 -15.80
CA ALA A 203 17.98 -8.73 -14.76
C ALA A 203 19.03 -9.78 -15.17
N ASP A 204 20.23 -9.72 -14.60
CA ASP A 204 21.27 -10.71 -14.83
C ASP A 204 20.86 -12.08 -14.28
N VAL A 205 20.09 -12.08 -13.18
CA VAL A 205 19.46 -13.26 -12.60
C VAL A 205 17.99 -12.98 -12.31
N GLY A 206 17.08 -13.57 -13.06
CA GLY A 206 15.64 -13.55 -12.79
C GLY A 206 15.23 -14.73 -11.91
N VAL A 207 14.52 -14.48 -10.81
CA VAL A 207 14.01 -15.50 -9.90
C VAL A 207 12.49 -15.39 -9.80
N ALA A 208 11.77 -16.24 -10.50
CA ALA A 208 10.33 -16.34 -10.39
C ALA A 208 9.90 -17.20 -9.21
N MET A 209 8.88 -16.77 -8.46
CA MET A 209 8.35 -17.54 -7.34
C MET A 209 7.61 -18.79 -7.81
N GLY A 210 8.09 -19.98 -7.39
CA GLY A 210 7.63 -21.27 -7.92
C GLY A 210 6.16 -21.59 -7.65
N MET A 211 5.72 -21.57 -6.39
CA MET A 211 4.35 -21.99 -6.03
C MET A 211 3.30 -20.90 -6.18
N LYS A 212 3.66 -19.62 -6.02
CA LYS A 212 2.74 -18.46 -6.07
C LYS A 212 2.97 -17.55 -7.27
N GLY A 213 4.03 -17.78 -8.04
CA GLY A 213 4.33 -17.00 -9.24
C GLY A 213 3.35 -17.30 -10.37
N THR A 214 2.99 -16.28 -11.13
CA THR A 214 2.19 -16.41 -12.36
C THR A 214 3.02 -17.08 -13.46
N GLU A 215 2.37 -17.74 -14.43
CA GLU A 215 3.07 -18.34 -15.58
C GLU A 215 3.90 -17.30 -16.35
N ALA A 216 3.39 -16.06 -16.50
CA ALA A 216 4.10 -14.97 -17.17
C ALA A 216 5.40 -14.54 -16.43
N ALA A 217 5.51 -14.78 -15.12
CA ALA A 217 6.74 -14.51 -14.37
C ALA A 217 7.75 -15.66 -14.49
N LYS A 218 7.33 -16.85 -14.93
CA LYS A 218 8.17 -18.04 -15.06
C LYS A 218 8.75 -18.22 -16.48
N GLU A 219 8.18 -17.55 -17.49
CA GLU A 219 8.68 -17.49 -18.87
C GLU A 219 9.77 -16.44 -19.09
#